data_34eafd287eef937977bfc3ae419a370f
#
_entry.id   34eafd287eef937977bfc3ae419a370f
#
_cell.length_a   1.000
_cell.length_b   1.000
_cell.length_c   1.000
_cell.angle_alpha   90.00
_cell.angle_beta   90.00
_cell.angle_gamma   90.00
#
_symmetry.space_group_name_H-M   'P 1'
#
loop_
_entity.id
_entity.type
_entity.pdbx_description
1 polymer ?
#
loop_
_entity_poly.entity_id
_entity_poly.type
_entity_poly.pdbx_seq_one_letter_code
_entity_poly.pdbx_strand_id
1 'polypeptide(L)'
;MGEVSVKTKQVIYYHDELTDEFSTAQIKARKIDENYCYDNNTLAGKAAHVFWYRILARPLAWVYLKVAYRHKIVNKQALKKEKGHGFFLYGNHTHPVADAFMPSMVSYPMDTYV
;
A
#
# COMPACT_ATOMS: atom_id res chain seq x y z
N MET A 1 30.30 -19.34 21.90
CA MET A 1 30.05 -17.97 22.36
C MET A 1 29.63 -17.18 21.16
N GLY A 2 28.34 -16.91 21.01
CA GLY A 2 27.81 -16.16 19.87
C GLY A 2 27.95 -14.67 20.14
N GLU A 3 28.58 -13.94 19.22
CA GLU A 3 28.62 -12.48 19.27
C GLU A 3 27.20 -11.92 19.08
N VAL A 4 26.74 -11.23 20.09
CA VAL A 4 25.50 -10.46 20.02
C VAL A 4 25.78 -9.21 19.17
N SER A 5 25.41 -9.23 17.90
CA SER A 5 25.48 -8.05 17.05
C SER A 5 24.53 -6.98 17.60
N VAL A 6 25.06 -6.04 18.33
CA VAL A 6 24.34 -4.85 18.78
C VAL A 6 24.09 -3.97 17.55
N LYS A 7 22.87 -3.96 17.04
CA LYS A 7 22.47 -3.00 16.02
C LYS A 7 22.55 -1.59 16.62
N THR A 8 23.60 -0.88 16.29
CA THR A 8 23.75 0.54 16.65
C THR A 8 22.58 1.31 16.02
N LYS A 9 21.80 1.98 16.87
CA LYS A 9 20.70 2.81 16.46
C LYS A 9 21.26 4.01 15.70
N GLN A 10 21.04 4.09 14.40
CA GLN A 10 21.46 5.22 13.60
C GLN A 10 20.58 6.42 13.94
N VAL A 11 21.18 7.50 14.42
CA VAL A 11 20.48 8.76 14.68
C VAL A 11 20.65 9.65 13.45
N ILE A 12 19.55 9.98 12.81
CA ILE A 12 19.52 10.89 11.67
C ILE A 12 19.11 12.26 12.21
N TYR A 13 19.95 13.26 11.97
CA TYR A 13 19.66 14.63 12.35
C TYR A 13 18.97 15.35 11.18
N TYR A 14 17.88 15.98 11.50
CA TYR A 14 17.09 16.81 10.56
C TYR A 14 17.63 18.25 10.59
N HIS A 15 17.98 18.79 9.45
CA HIS A 15 18.54 20.13 9.33
C HIS A 15 17.72 21.05 8.43
N ASP A 16 17.18 20.53 7.33
CA ASP A 16 16.42 21.32 6.35
C ASP A 16 15.27 20.49 5.77
N GLU A 17 14.05 21.07 5.86
CA GLU A 17 12.81 20.42 5.42
C GLU A 17 12.76 20.13 3.92
N LEU A 18 13.46 20.93 3.12
CA LEU A 18 13.43 20.84 1.66
C LEU A 18 14.50 19.94 1.06
N THR A 19 15.60 19.74 1.77
CA THR A 19 16.77 19.02 1.24
C THR A 19 17.12 17.73 1.96
N ASP A 20 16.59 17.52 3.17
CA ASP A 20 16.85 16.31 3.93
C ASP A 20 15.95 15.15 3.45
N GLU A 21 16.55 14.23 2.70
CA GLU A 21 15.92 12.98 2.30
C GLU A 21 16.11 11.91 3.36
N PHE A 22 15.03 11.43 3.97
CA PHE A 22 15.05 10.33 4.92
C PHE A 22 15.13 8.95 4.26
N SER A 23 14.94 8.88 2.96
CA SER A 23 14.99 7.63 2.20
C SER A 23 16.33 7.47 1.51
N THR A 24 17.05 6.40 1.84
CA THR A 24 18.26 5.97 1.14
C THR A 24 17.97 5.12 -0.11
N ALA A 25 16.69 4.90 -0.42
CA ALA A 25 16.27 4.10 -1.57
C ALA A 25 16.46 4.88 -2.87
N GLN A 26 17.49 4.53 -3.65
CA GLN A 26 17.67 5.03 -5.00
C GLN A 26 16.72 4.30 -5.95
N ILE A 27 15.50 4.81 -6.10
CA ILE A 27 14.54 4.28 -7.06
C ILE A 27 14.84 4.92 -8.42
N LYS A 28 15.20 4.08 -9.39
CA LYS A 28 15.39 4.55 -10.77
C LYS A 28 14.04 5.00 -11.33
N ALA A 29 13.86 6.31 -11.48
CA ALA A 29 12.64 6.87 -12.02
C ALA A 29 12.37 6.36 -13.43
N ARG A 30 11.15 5.86 -13.69
CA ARG A 30 10.69 5.51 -15.03
C ARG A 30 10.26 6.80 -15.75
N LYS A 31 10.72 6.99 -16.97
CA LYS A 31 10.24 8.10 -17.79
C LYS A 31 8.77 7.83 -18.13
N ILE A 32 7.92 8.76 -17.75
CA ILE A 32 6.49 8.77 -18.06
C ILE A 32 6.29 9.90 -19.07
N ASP A 33 5.78 9.57 -20.24
CA ASP A 33 5.44 10.52 -21.30
C ASP A 33 3.90 10.61 -21.44
N GLU A 34 3.45 11.50 -22.32
CA GLU A 34 2.03 11.74 -22.59
C GLU A 34 1.28 10.48 -23.09
N ASN A 35 2.01 9.52 -23.67
CA ASN A 35 1.46 8.28 -24.21
C ASN A 35 1.53 7.11 -23.21
N TYR A 36 1.99 7.36 -21.97
CA TYR A 36 2.12 6.31 -20.98
C TYR A 36 0.74 5.78 -20.57
N CYS A 37 0.48 4.52 -20.87
CA CYS A 37 -0.77 3.87 -20.49
C CYS A 37 -0.69 3.36 -19.06
N TYR A 38 -1.40 3.99 -18.16
CA TYR A 38 -1.51 3.58 -16.75
C TYR A 38 -2.39 2.35 -16.59
N ASP A 39 -3.43 2.24 -17.41
CA ASP A 39 -4.40 1.16 -17.35
C ASP A 39 -4.41 0.33 -18.61
N ASN A 40 -4.24 -0.97 -18.48
CA ASN A 40 -4.46 -1.89 -19.58
C ASN A 40 -5.97 -2.15 -19.75
N ASN A 41 -6.63 -1.27 -20.53
CA ASN A 41 -8.07 -1.32 -20.77
C ASN A 41 -8.54 -2.48 -21.66
N THR A 42 -7.64 -3.37 -22.09
CA THR A 42 -8.02 -4.58 -22.84
C THR A 42 -8.79 -5.57 -21.97
N LEU A 43 -9.65 -6.38 -22.57
CA LEU A 43 -10.36 -7.44 -21.84
C LEU A 43 -9.40 -8.40 -21.14
N ALA A 44 -8.30 -8.78 -21.79
CA ALA A 44 -7.26 -9.61 -21.20
C ALA A 44 -6.58 -8.93 -20.01
N GLY A 45 -6.28 -7.62 -20.09
CA GLY A 45 -5.69 -6.85 -19.01
C GLY A 45 -6.62 -6.76 -17.80
N LYS A 46 -7.90 -6.52 -18.02
CA LYS A 46 -8.92 -6.51 -16.96
C LYS A 46 -9.05 -7.89 -16.29
N ALA A 47 -9.09 -8.97 -17.08
CA ALA A 47 -9.13 -10.32 -16.54
C ALA A 47 -7.87 -10.66 -15.73
N ALA A 48 -6.70 -10.30 -16.22
CA ALA A 48 -5.43 -10.47 -15.51
C ALA A 48 -5.41 -9.67 -14.20
N HIS A 49 -5.87 -8.41 -14.21
CA HIS A 49 -5.98 -7.60 -13.00
C HIS A 49 -6.90 -8.25 -11.95
N VAL A 50 -8.08 -8.70 -12.36
CA VAL A 50 -9.02 -9.39 -11.46
C VAL A 50 -8.38 -10.64 -10.87
N PHE A 51 -7.75 -11.46 -11.71
CA PHE A 51 -7.12 -12.69 -11.26
C PHE A 51 -5.96 -12.43 -10.29
N TRP A 52 -4.98 -11.64 -10.69
CA TRP A 52 -3.78 -11.40 -9.90
C TRP A 52 -4.05 -10.56 -8.65
N TYR A 53 -4.83 -9.52 -8.78
CA TYR A 53 -5.06 -8.60 -7.67
C TYR A 53 -6.20 -9.04 -6.76
N ARG A 54 -7.40 -9.30 -7.30
CA ARG A 54 -8.57 -9.60 -6.47
C ARG A 54 -8.60 -11.03 -5.94
N ILE A 55 -8.20 -12.01 -6.77
CA ILE A 55 -8.28 -13.42 -6.41
C ILE A 55 -7.03 -13.89 -5.68
N LEU A 56 -5.84 -13.40 -6.06
CA LEU A 56 -4.59 -13.89 -5.49
C LEU A 56 -3.97 -12.93 -4.48
N ALA A 57 -3.55 -11.73 -4.91
CA ALA A 57 -2.76 -10.84 -4.06
C ALA A 57 -3.53 -10.34 -2.83
N ARG A 58 -4.78 -9.94 -3.00
CA ARG A 58 -5.60 -9.38 -1.92
C ARG A 58 -5.93 -10.40 -0.81
N PRO A 59 -6.36 -11.65 -1.08
CA PRO A 59 -6.55 -12.64 -0.04
C PRO A 59 -5.24 -13.03 0.66
N LEU A 60 -4.15 -13.16 -0.08
CA LEU A 60 -2.83 -13.46 0.50
C LEU A 60 -2.36 -12.32 1.43
N ALA A 61 -2.49 -11.08 0.98
CA ALA A 61 -2.17 -9.93 1.80
C ALA A 61 -3.06 -9.87 3.06
N TRP A 62 -4.36 -10.19 2.93
CA TRP A 62 -5.26 -10.25 4.10
C TRP A 62 -4.80 -11.29 5.12
N VAL A 63 -4.48 -12.52 4.67
CA VAL A 63 -3.98 -13.58 5.54
C VAL A 63 -2.66 -13.16 6.19
N TYR A 64 -1.72 -12.64 5.41
CA TYR A 64 -0.45 -12.16 5.92
C TYR A 64 -0.62 -11.08 7.00
N LEU A 65 -1.41 -10.05 6.74
CA LEU A 65 -1.65 -8.97 7.69
C LEU A 65 -2.41 -9.46 8.93
N LYS A 66 -3.31 -10.45 8.77
CA LYS A 66 -4.03 -11.04 9.89
C LYS A 66 -3.13 -11.84 10.81
N VAL A 67 -2.22 -12.63 10.25
CA VAL A 67 -1.31 -13.49 11.01
C VAL A 67 -0.15 -12.70 11.59
N ALA A 68 0.55 -11.91 10.76
CA ALA A 68 1.76 -11.20 11.18
C ALA A 68 1.46 -9.99 12.09
N TYR A 69 0.40 -9.23 11.79
CA TYR A 69 0.11 -7.97 12.46
C TYR A 69 -1.17 -7.99 13.29
N ARG A 70 -1.93 -9.10 13.24
CA ARG A 70 -3.21 -9.23 13.95
C ARG A 70 -4.15 -8.03 13.73
N HIS A 71 -4.14 -7.47 12.51
CA HIS A 71 -4.90 -6.27 12.17
C HIS A 71 -6.39 -6.43 12.47
N LYS A 72 -7.03 -5.35 12.86
CA LYS A 72 -8.48 -5.28 13.10
C LYS A 72 -9.06 -4.08 12.35
N ILE A 73 -10.17 -4.30 11.65
CA ILE A 73 -10.93 -3.22 11.03
C ILE A 73 -12.10 -2.91 11.95
N VAL A 74 -12.12 -1.69 12.49
CA VAL A 74 -13.17 -1.22 13.41
C VAL A 74 -14.10 -0.30 12.62
N ASN A 75 -15.41 -0.40 12.91
CA ASN A 75 -16.44 0.46 12.32
C ASN A 75 -16.51 0.47 10.77
N LYS A 76 -16.22 -0.66 10.14
CA LYS A 76 -16.33 -0.81 8.67
C LYS A 76 -17.70 -0.41 8.12
N GLN A 77 -18.72 -0.46 8.96
CA GLN A 77 -20.10 -0.12 8.56
C GLN A 77 -20.27 1.36 8.18
N ALA A 78 -19.42 2.25 8.67
CA ALA A 78 -19.45 3.66 8.30
C ALA A 78 -19.31 3.84 6.78
N LEU A 79 -18.46 3.04 6.13
CA LEU A 79 -18.25 3.09 4.69
C LEU A 79 -19.42 2.55 3.86
N LYS A 80 -20.34 1.79 4.45
CA LYS A 80 -21.50 1.28 3.72
C LYS A 80 -22.41 2.39 3.22
N LYS A 81 -22.46 3.51 3.94
CA LYS A 81 -23.26 4.68 3.59
C LYS A 81 -22.71 5.40 2.35
N GLU A 82 -21.41 5.26 2.11
CA GLU A 82 -20.70 5.90 0.99
C GLU A 82 -20.71 5.03 -0.28
N LYS A 83 -21.39 3.90 -0.25
CA LYS A 83 -21.48 3.02 -1.42
C LYS A 83 -22.19 3.74 -2.58
N GLY A 84 -21.46 3.90 -3.68
CA GLY A 84 -21.92 4.65 -4.85
C GLY A 84 -21.47 6.12 -4.89
N HIS A 85 -20.84 6.61 -3.83
CA HIS A 85 -20.22 7.92 -3.80
C HIS A 85 -18.70 7.78 -3.81
N GLY A 86 -18.00 8.75 -4.41
CA GLY A 86 -16.54 8.85 -4.30
C GLY A 86 -16.14 9.34 -2.91
N PHE A 87 -15.11 8.74 -2.34
CA PHE A 87 -14.54 9.17 -1.06
C PHE A 87 -13.02 9.04 -1.07
N PHE A 88 -12.36 9.80 -0.22
CA PHE A 88 -10.94 9.70 -0.02
C PHE A 88 -10.64 8.99 1.29
N LEU A 89 -9.64 8.09 1.24
CA LEU A 89 -9.07 7.45 2.41
C LEU A 89 -7.67 8.02 2.62
N TYR A 90 -7.38 8.49 3.82
CA TYR A 90 -6.02 8.85 4.19
C TYR A 90 -5.71 8.35 5.59
N GLY A 91 -4.45 8.07 5.82
CA GLY A 91 -3.95 7.52 7.06
C GLY A 91 -2.45 7.67 7.17
N ASN A 92 -1.89 7.24 8.29
CA ASN A 92 -0.46 7.26 8.49
C ASN A 92 0.23 6.20 7.64
N HIS A 93 1.26 6.61 6.92
CA HIS A 93 2.13 5.70 6.18
C HIS A 93 3.15 5.08 7.15
N THR A 94 2.88 3.87 7.60
CA THR A 94 3.68 3.20 8.65
C THR A 94 4.34 1.91 8.20
N HIS A 95 3.85 1.32 7.11
CA HIS A 95 4.34 0.02 6.66
C HIS A 95 4.19 -0.16 5.14
N PRO A 96 5.29 -0.39 4.39
CA PRO A 96 5.27 -0.38 2.93
C PRO A 96 4.32 -1.40 2.29
N VAL A 97 4.17 -2.60 2.87
CA VAL A 97 3.25 -3.63 2.35
C VAL A 97 1.82 -3.39 2.81
N ALA A 98 1.63 -3.03 4.09
CA ALA A 98 0.30 -2.83 4.64
C ALA A 98 -0.41 -1.65 3.95
N ASP A 99 0.31 -0.58 3.69
CA ASP A 99 -0.26 0.64 3.14
C ASP A 99 -0.78 0.47 1.70
N ALA A 100 -0.15 -0.41 0.92
CA ALA A 100 -0.64 -0.76 -0.41
C ALA A 100 -1.97 -1.56 -0.39
N PHE A 101 -2.22 -2.36 0.64
CA PHE A 101 -3.38 -3.26 0.68
C PHE A 101 -4.47 -2.84 1.67
N MET A 102 -4.12 -2.14 2.75
CA MET A 102 -5.08 -1.74 3.78
C MET A 102 -6.26 -0.92 3.25
N PRO A 103 -6.08 0.11 2.40
CA PRO A 103 -7.20 0.85 1.85
C PRO A 103 -8.20 -0.06 1.15
N SER A 104 -7.71 -0.99 0.33
CA SER A 104 -8.56 -1.93 -0.39
C SER A 104 -9.27 -2.95 0.51
N MET A 105 -8.72 -3.29 1.66
CA MET A 105 -9.35 -4.17 2.64
C MET A 105 -10.45 -3.47 3.43
N VAL A 106 -10.20 -2.21 3.81
CA VAL A 106 -11.15 -1.38 4.53
C VAL A 106 -12.36 -1.09 3.65
N SER A 107 -12.14 -0.71 2.39
CA SER A 107 -13.20 -0.33 1.45
C SER A 107 -13.95 -1.52 0.84
N TYR A 108 -13.45 -2.75 0.94
CA TYR A 108 -14.09 -3.91 0.30
C TYR A 108 -15.60 -3.99 0.57
N PRO A 109 -16.46 -4.21 -0.45
CA PRO A 109 -16.15 -4.65 -1.84
C PRO A 109 -15.83 -3.54 -2.84
N MET A 110 -15.78 -2.27 -2.41
CA MET A 110 -15.46 -1.14 -3.28
C MET A 110 -14.00 -1.19 -3.71
N ASP A 111 -13.72 -0.72 -4.92
CA ASP A 111 -12.35 -0.59 -5.40
C ASP A 111 -11.72 0.70 -4.88
N THR A 112 -10.44 0.63 -4.59
CA THR A 112 -9.61 1.76 -4.17
C THR A 112 -8.42 1.86 -5.10
N TYR A 113 -8.08 3.05 -5.48
CA TYR A 113 -6.87 3.41 -6.21
C TYR A 113 -5.89 4.03 -5.21
N VAL A 114 -4.64 3.57 -5.22
CA VAL A 114 -3.57 3.99 -4.32
C VAL A 114 -2.43 4.59 -5.13
#